data_1a776e61d11a2bcd89a26cb0aeed71c6
#
_entry.id   1a776e61d11a2bcd89a26cb0aeed71c6
#
_cell.length_a   1.000
_cell.length_b   1.000
_cell.length_c   1.000
_cell.angle_alpha   90.00
_cell.angle_beta   90.00
_cell.angle_gamma   90.00
#
_symmetry.space_group_name_H-M   'P 1'
#
loop_
_entity.id
_entity.type
_entity.pdbx_description
1 polymer ?
#
loop_
_entity_poly.entity_id
_entity_poly.type
_entity_poly.pdbx_seq_one_letter_code
_entity_poly.pdbx_strand_id
1 'polypeptide(L)'
;SEMLSGISHDLRTPLTRLKLQLALIKQQDLAKKMADDVEEMERMLNEYLEFSRHQKNEETEMLNLNEIIKDVLKKYEGKEIRFHFDENVNIGVRQNSFKRCLSNLIDNGFSYGQKVEIFSKKTMNSLLIFVDDNGPGIPKKEYQNVIKPFYRIDKSRGQNKSGVGLGLSITNDIIRSHGGNISFEKSSMNGLRVKISLPL
;
A
#
# COMPACT_ATOMS: atom_id res chain seq x y z
N SER A 1 -1.25 -18.45 12.79
CA SER A 1 -2.50 -18.31 12.00
C SER A 1 -3.74 -18.31 12.88
N GLU A 2 -3.84 -19.17 13.89
CA GLU A 2 -4.99 -19.25 14.81
C GLU A 2 -5.14 -17.98 15.66
N MET A 3 -4.04 -17.41 16.16
CA MET A 3 -4.05 -16.21 16.98
C MET A 3 -4.58 -14.98 16.21
N LEU A 4 -4.19 -14.78 14.94
CA LEU A 4 -4.68 -13.67 14.11
C LEU A 4 -6.14 -13.90 13.66
N SER A 5 -6.56 -15.16 13.47
CA SER A 5 -7.96 -15.47 13.18
C SER A 5 -8.85 -15.19 14.39
N GLY A 6 -8.37 -15.52 15.61
CA GLY A 6 -9.03 -15.19 16.87
C GLY A 6 -9.18 -13.69 17.08
N ILE A 7 -8.09 -12.92 16.92
CA ILE A 7 -8.11 -11.46 17.03
C ILE A 7 -9.08 -10.83 16.02
N SER A 8 -9.13 -11.34 14.79
CA SER A 8 -10.08 -10.89 13.77
C SER A 8 -11.53 -11.05 14.20
N HIS A 9 -11.87 -12.22 14.73
CA HIS A 9 -13.21 -12.52 15.24
C HIS A 9 -13.55 -11.64 16.45
N ASP A 10 -12.62 -11.50 17.38
CA ASP A 10 -12.81 -10.77 18.64
C ASP A 10 -12.97 -9.26 18.43
N LEU A 11 -12.36 -8.71 17.36
CA LEU A 11 -12.54 -7.31 16.99
C LEU A 11 -13.80 -7.04 16.14
N ARG A 12 -14.27 -8.02 15.34
CA ARG A 12 -15.55 -7.88 14.60
C ARG A 12 -16.77 -7.84 15.52
N THR A 13 -16.75 -8.61 16.58
CA THR A 13 -17.86 -8.70 17.51
C THR A 13 -18.25 -7.33 18.11
N PRO A 14 -17.34 -6.54 18.70
CA PRO A 14 -17.70 -5.21 19.20
C PRO A 14 -18.08 -4.23 18.09
N LEU A 15 -17.50 -4.31 16.90
CA LEU A 15 -17.90 -3.46 15.75
C LEU A 15 -19.32 -3.76 15.29
N THR A 16 -19.71 -5.02 15.19
CA THR A 16 -21.08 -5.43 14.87
C THR A 16 -22.07 -4.92 15.93
N ARG A 17 -21.70 -5.02 17.22
CA ARG A 17 -22.54 -4.50 18.31
C ARG A 17 -22.69 -2.98 18.24
N LEU A 18 -21.63 -2.22 17.91
CA LEU A 18 -21.71 -0.78 17.70
C LEU A 18 -22.64 -0.44 16.53
N LYS A 19 -22.58 -1.13 15.40
CA LYS A 19 -23.51 -0.94 14.28
C LYS A 19 -24.97 -1.14 14.70
N LEU A 20 -25.26 -2.18 15.49
CA LEU A 20 -26.61 -2.44 15.99
C LEU A 20 -27.07 -1.33 16.96
N GLN A 21 -26.21 -0.85 17.84
CA GLN A 21 -26.52 0.25 18.76
C GLN A 21 -26.77 1.56 18.02
N LEU A 22 -25.98 1.86 16.97
CA LEU A 22 -26.15 3.05 16.13
C LEU A 22 -27.49 3.06 15.39
N ALA A 23 -27.98 1.89 14.96
CA ALA A 23 -29.29 1.75 14.32
C ALA A 23 -30.47 2.11 15.25
N LEU A 24 -30.26 2.13 16.56
CA LEU A 24 -31.28 2.50 17.58
C LEU A 24 -31.24 3.99 17.92
N ILE A 25 -30.30 4.76 17.46
CA ILE A 25 -30.16 6.19 17.73
C ILE A 25 -31.19 6.97 16.91
N LYS A 26 -32.00 7.77 17.59
CA LYS A 26 -33.08 8.59 16.95
C LYS A 26 -32.53 9.76 16.12
N GLN A 27 -31.30 10.24 16.43
CA GLN A 27 -30.64 11.35 15.73
C GLN A 27 -29.93 10.84 14.48
N GLN A 28 -30.65 10.74 13.37
CA GLN A 28 -30.23 10.05 12.15
C GLN A 28 -28.89 10.56 11.56
N ASP A 29 -28.65 11.88 11.55
CA ASP A 29 -27.40 12.45 10.98
C ASP A 29 -26.16 12.06 11.80
N LEU A 30 -26.28 12.03 13.12
CA LEU A 30 -25.18 11.60 13.99
C LEU A 30 -24.95 10.09 13.89
N ALA A 31 -26.03 9.32 13.91
CA ALA A 31 -25.98 7.87 13.77
C ALA A 31 -25.35 7.46 12.44
N LYS A 32 -25.65 8.15 11.34
CA LYS A 32 -25.06 7.91 10.03
C LYS A 32 -23.55 8.17 10.02
N LYS A 33 -23.10 9.32 10.55
CA LYS A 33 -21.66 9.63 10.63
C LYS A 33 -20.90 8.58 11.45
N MET A 34 -21.45 8.17 12.58
CA MET A 34 -20.84 7.14 13.42
C MET A 34 -20.85 5.77 12.74
N ALA A 35 -21.88 5.43 11.96
CA ALA A 35 -21.93 4.20 11.18
C ALA A 35 -20.84 4.19 10.09
N ASP A 36 -20.66 5.31 9.39
CA ASP A 36 -19.60 5.48 8.39
C ASP A 36 -18.20 5.30 9.02
N ASP A 37 -17.96 5.85 10.22
CA ASP A 37 -16.72 5.67 10.97
C ASP A 37 -16.49 4.20 11.37
N VAL A 38 -17.52 3.49 11.81
CA VAL A 38 -17.45 2.07 12.16
C VAL A 38 -17.18 1.20 10.92
N GLU A 39 -17.77 1.52 9.78
CA GLU A 39 -17.49 0.85 8.51
C GLU A 39 -16.05 1.07 8.04
N GLU A 40 -15.53 2.28 8.21
CA GLU A 40 -14.13 2.57 7.93
C GLU A 40 -13.19 1.76 8.84
N MET A 41 -13.48 1.68 10.15
CA MET A 41 -12.71 0.85 11.09
C MET A 41 -12.75 -0.64 10.72
N GLU A 42 -13.90 -1.17 10.30
CA GLU A 42 -14.04 -2.56 9.87
C GLU A 42 -13.21 -2.86 8.61
N ARG A 43 -13.23 -1.95 7.64
CA ARG A 43 -12.39 -2.04 6.43
C ARG A 43 -10.90 -2.00 6.78
N MET A 44 -10.47 -1.09 7.65
CA MET A 44 -9.10 -0.99 8.15
C MET A 44 -8.62 -2.28 8.76
N LEU A 45 -9.44 -2.85 9.63
CA LEU A 45 -9.15 -4.09 10.31
C LEU A 45 -8.99 -5.26 9.32
N ASN A 46 -9.92 -5.38 8.38
CA ASN A 46 -9.90 -6.45 7.39
C ASN A 46 -8.66 -6.36 6.49
N GLU A 47 -8.29 -5.17 6.01
CA GLU A 47 -7.08 -4.97 5.20
C GLU A 47 -5.79 -5.34 5.95
N TYR A 48 -5.70 -4.97 7.23
CA TYR A 48 -4.55 -5.31 8.07
C TYR A 48 -4.45 -6.82 8.34
N LEU A 49 -5.59 -7.47 8.61
CA LEU A 49 -5.63 -8.91 8.88
C LEU A 49 -5.33 -9.75 7.65
N GLU A 50 -5.83 -9.36 6.49
CA GLU A 50 -5.47 -10.00 5.22
C GLU A 50 -3.97 -9.90 4.95
N PHE A 51 -3.40 -8.72 5.17
CA PHE A 51 -1.96 -8.54 5.04
C PHE A 51 -1.18 -9.49 5.95
N SER A 52 -1.54 -9.53 7.23
CA SER A 52 -0.84 -10.35 8.23
C SER A 52 -0.94 -11.86 7.97
N ARG A 53 -2.06 -12.33 7.39
CA ARG A 53 -2.26 -13.75 7.03
C ARG A 53 -1.40 -14.17 5.84
N HIS A 54 -1.33 -13.37 4.80
CA HIS A 54 -0.61 -13.73 3.57
C HIS A 54 0.91 -13.75 3.77
N GLN A 55 1.47 -12.90 4.64
CA GLN A 55 2.90 -12.86 4.88
C GLN A 55 3.49 -14.15 5.48
N LYS A 56 2.72 -14.91 6.26
CA LYS A 56 3.25 -16.06 7.01
C LYS A 56 3.37 -17.37 6.20
N ASN A 57 2.64 -17.48 5.10
CA ASN A 57 2.49 -18.74 4.37
C ASN A 57 3.10 -18.72 2.96
N GLU A 58 3.75 -17.61 2.57
CA GLU A 58 4.31 -17.47 1.22
C GLU A 58 5.82 -17.70 1.25
N GLU A 59 6.30 -18.63 0.45
CA GLU A 59 7.74 -18.91 0.30
C GLU A 59 8.42 -17.87 -0.60
N THR A 60 9.71 -17.68 -0.37
CA THR A 60 10.54 -16.82 -1.22
C THR A 60 11.00 -17.60 -2.44
N GLU A 61 10.71 -17.08 -3.61
CA GLU A 61 11.06 -17.67 -4.89
C GLU A 61 11.95 -16.72 -5.71
N MET A 62 12.85 -17.28 -6.51
CA MET A 62 13.63 -16.50 -7.48
C MET A 62 12.79 -16.22 -8.71
N LEU A 63 12.34 -15.00 -8.87
CA LEU A 63 11.41 -14.58 -9.91
C LEU A 63 11.98 -13.45 -10.76
N ASN A 64 11.55 -13.42 -12.02
CA ASN A 64 11.92 -12.36 -12.95
C ASN A 64 11.14 -11.07 -12.64
N LEU A 65 11.85 -9.98 -12.37
CA LEU A 65 11.24 -8.69 -12.03
C LEU A 65 10.30 -8.19 -13.14
N ASN A 66 10.73 -8.29 -14.40
CA ASN A 66 9.95 -7.79 -15.54
C ASN A 66 8.62 -8.53 -15.69
N GLU A 67 8.60 -9.83 -15.42
CA GLU A 67 7.38 -10.65 -15.47
C GLU A 67 6.42 -10.27 -14.35
N ILE A 68 6.93 -10.09 -13.13
CA ILE A 68 6.10 -9.65 -11.99
C ILE A 68 5.45 -8.29 -12.30
N ILE A 69 6.23 -7.33 -12.81
CA ILE A 69 5.70 -5.99 -13.08
C ILE A 69 4.71 -6.02 -14.23
N LYS A 70 4.99 -6.72 -15.32
CA LYS A 70 4.03 -6.90 -16.43
C LYS A 70 2.71 -7.48 -15.94
N ASP A 71 2.75 -8.44 -15.03
CA ASP A 71 1.54 -9.04 -14.49
C ASP A 71 0.74 -8.06 -13.62
N VAL A 72 1.42 -7.26 -12.79
CA VAL A 72 0.78 -6.19 -12.02
C VAL A 72 0.16 -5.14 -12.94
N LEU A 73 0.85 -4.75 -14.00
CA LEU A 73 0.41 -3.70 -14.93
C LEU A 73 -0.86 -4.05 -15.71
N LYS A 74 -1.21 -5.33 -15.85
CA LYS A 74 -2.49 -5.75 -16.46
C LYS A 74 -3.72 -5.14 -15.79
N LYS A 75 -3.65 -4.82 -14.50
CA LYS A 75 -4.73 -4.16 -13.76
C LYS A 75 -4.92 -2.68 -14.13
N TYR A 76 -3.93 -2.09 -14.79
CA TYR A 76 -3.87 -0.66 -15.06
C TYR A 76 -3.99 -0.34 -16.57
N GLU A 77 -4.57 -1.25 -17.34
CA GLU A 77 -4.87 -1.01 -18.75
C GLU A 77 -5.70 0.26 -18.92
N GLY A 78 -5.32 1.11 -19.88
CA GLY A 78 -5.96 2.41 -20.13
C GLY A 78 -5.50 3.55 -19.20
N LYS A 79 -4.61 3.31 -18.24
CA LYS A 79 -3.98 4.36 -17.40
C LYS A 79 -2.63 4.79 -17.98
N GLU A 80 -2.23 6.04 -17.74
CA GLU A 80 -0.93 6.55 -18.19
C GLU A 80 0.19 6.06 -17.26
N ILE A 81 0.66 4.84 -17.53
CA ILE A 81 1.76 4.20 -16.81
C ILE A 81 2.87 3.81 -17.77
N ARG A 82 4.12 4.15 -17.44
CA ARG A 82 5.32 3.76 -18.19
C ARG A 82 6.21 2.92 -17.33
N PHE A 83 6.94 1.99 -17.94
CA PHE A 83 7.95 1.21 -17.25
C PHE A 83 9.19 1.04 -18.12
N HIS A 84 10.36 1.13 -17.51
CA HIS A 84 11.66 0.97 -18.15
C HIS A 84 12.56 0.11 -17.28
N PHE A 85 13.12 -0.94 -17.87
CA PHE A 85 14.06 -1.81 -17.19
C PHE A 85 15.29 -2.03 -18.07
N ASP A 86 16.46 -1.73 -17.52
CA ASP A 86 17.72 -1.84 -18.26
C ASP A 86 18.16 -3.29 -18.44
N GLU A 87 17.80 -4.19 -17.51
CA GLU A 87 18.25 -5.59 -17.50
C GLU A 87 17.17 -6.56 -17.02
N ASN A 88 17.28 -7.80 -17.47
CA ASN A 88 16.48 -8.92 -17.00
C ASN A 88 17.05 -9.41 -15.66
N VAL A 89 16.45 -9.03 -14.54
CA VAL A 89 16.92 -9.32 -13.19
C VAL A 89 15.99 -10.30 -12.48
N ASN A 90 16.57 -11.37 -11.92
CA ASN A 90 15.87 -12.26 -11.01
C ASN A 90 16.08 -11.78 -9.57
N ILE A 91 15.00 -11.81 -8.78
CA ILE A 91 14.98 -11.40 -7.38
C ILE A 91 14.33 -12.47 -6.50
N GLY A 92 14.85 -12.63 -5.29
CA GLY A 92 14.26 -13.51 -4.30
C GLY A 92 13.13 -12.81 -3.55
N VAL A 93 11.88 -13.08 -3.91
CA VAL A 93 10.70 -12.44 -3.31
C VAL A 93 9.55 -13.39 -3.11
N ARG A 94 8.67 -13.05 -2.18
CA ARG A 94 7.34 -13.64 -2.05
C ARG A 94 6.42 -12.98 -3.08
N GLN A 95 5.98 -13.73 -4.07
CA GLN A 95 5.35 -13.24 -5.29
C GLN A 95 4.14 -12.34 -5.03
N ASN A 96 3.17 -12.83 -4.24
CA ASN A 96 1.93 -12.10 -3.99
C ASN A 96 2.15 -10.88 -3.09
N SER A 97 3.01 -11.02 -2.08
CA SER A 97 3.42 -9.91 -1.21
C SER A 97 4.09 -8.81 -2.03
N PHE A 98 4.99 -9.17 -2.93
CA PHE A 98 5.69 -8.20 -3.76
C PHE A 98 4.78 -7.55 -4.82
N LYS A 99 3.87 -8.29 -5.45
CA LYS A 99 2.83 -7.75 -6.33
C LYS A 99 1.93 -6.76 -5.60
N ARG A 100 1.55 -7.07 -4.35
CA ARG A 100 0.78 -6.16 -3.50
C ARG A 100 1.55 -4.86 -3.20
N CYS A 101 2.85 -4.97 -2.88
CA CYS A 101 3.72 -3.82 -2.69
C CYS A 101 3.69 -2.89 -3.91
N LEU A 102 3.92 -3.43 -5.11
CA LEU A 102 3.88 -2.66 -6.36
C LEU A 102 2.50 -2.03 -6.61
N SER A 103 1.42 -2.81 -6.44
CA SER A 103 0.06 -2.31 -6.60
C SER A 103 -0.25 -1.15 -5.65
N ASN A 104 0.14 -1.25 -4.37
CA ASN A 104 -0.04 -0.17 -3.40
C ASN A 104 0.66 1.13 -3.83
N LEU A 105 1.86 1.02 -4.39
CA LEU A 105 2.61 2.19 -4.86
C LEU A 105 1.99 2.81 -6.11
N ILE A 106 1.54 1.99 -7.06
CA ILE A 106 0.87 2.44 -8.28
C ILE A 106 -0.48 3.08 -7.93
N ASP A 107 -1.28 2.45 -7.08
CA ASP A 107 -2.58 2.97 -6.62
C ASP A 107 -2.40 4.29 -5.88
N ASN A 108 -1.35 4.41 -5.05
CA ASN A 108 -1.00 5.66 -4.40
C ASN A 108 -0.64 6.75 -5.43
N GLY A 109 0.18 6.41 -6.43
CA GLY A 109 0.53 7.34 -7.51
C GLY A 109 -0.71 7.85 -8.24
N PHE A 110 -1.65 7.00 -8.63
CA PHE A 110 -2.90 7.39 -9.29
C PHE A 110 -3.93 8.05 -8.36
N SER A 111 -3.83 7.86 -7.06
CA SER A 111 -4.70 8.56 -6.10
C SER A 111 -4.35 10.04 -5.98
N TYR A 112 -3.10 10.41 -6.21
CA TYR A 112 -2.61 11.78 -6.09
C TYR A 112 -2.16 12.40 -7.41
N GLY A 113 -1.85 11.58 -8.42
CA GLY A 113 -1.43 11.99 -9.75
C GLY A 113 -2.25 11.33 -10.86
N GLN A 114 -1.86 11.59 -12.10
CA GLN A 114 -2.48 11.02 -13.29
C GLN A 114 -1.51 10.12 -14.07
N LYS A 115 -0.21 10.25 -13.80
CA LYS A 115 0.87 9.52 -14.47
C LYS A 115 1.73 8.82 -13.45
N VAL A 116 2.11 7.58 -13.78
CA VAL A 116 3.05 6.79 -12.98
C VAL A 116 4.15 6.27 -13.90
N GLU A 117 5.39 6.33 -13.43
CA GLU A 117 6.54 5.75 -14.13
C GLU A 117 7.29 4.81 -13.19
N ILE A 118 7.61 3.60 -13.69
CA ILE A 118 8.34 2.60 -12.93
C ILE A 118 9.63 2.30 -13.69
N PHE A 119 10.76 2.34 -12.99
CA PHE A 119 12.04 1.94 -13.56
C PHE A 119 12.91 1.26 -12.52
N SER A 120 13.87 0.49 -12.98
CA SER A 120 14.79 -0.20 -12.09
C SER A 120 16.26 0.06 -12.50
N LYS A 121 17.14 -0.07 -11.52
CA LYS A 121 18.58 0.02 -11.72
C LYS A 121 19.26 -1.04 -10.87
N LYS A 122 20.02 -1.91 -11.52
CA LYS A 122 20.86 -2.87 -10.83
C LYS A 122 22.17 -2.20 -10.40
N THR A 123 22.59 -2.47 -9.17
CA THR A 123 23.91 -2.13 -8.64
C THR A 123 24.66 -3.42 -8.33
N MET A 124 25.88 -3.33 -7.82
CA MET A 124 26.71 -4.49 -7.50
C MET A 124 26.04 -5.44 -6.47
N ASN A 125 25.34 -4.89 -5.47
CA ASN A 125 24.78 -5.63 -4.33
C ASN A 125 23.28 -5.42 -4.14
N SER A 126 22.61 -4.62 -4.99
CA SER A 126 21.23 -4.25 -4.79
C SER A 126 20.50 -4.00 -6.09
N LEU A 127 19.21 -4.29 -6.09
CA LEU A 127 18.28 -3.81 -7.08
C LEU A 127 17.54 -2.60 -6.52
N LEU A 128 17.58 -1.49 -7.25
CA LEU A 128 16.81 -0.30 -6.97
C LEU A 128 15.59 -0.28 -7.88
N ILE A 129 14.40 -0.10 -7.30
CA ILE A 129 13.14 0.08 -8.04
C ILE A 129 12.59 1.43 -7.65
N PHE A 130 12.19 2.19 -8.65
CA PHE A 130 11.65 3.54 -8.50
C PHE A 130 10.23 3.55 -9.02
N VAL A 131 9.33 4.15 -8.24
CA VAL A 131 7.95 4.44 -8.64
C VAL A 131 7.74 5.93 -8.49
N ASP A 132 7.62 6.61 -9.62
CA ASP A 132 7.44 8.05 -9.73
C ASP A 132 5.99 8.38 -10.07
N ASP A 133 5.45 9.42 -9.45
CA ASP A 133 4.16 10.01 -9.85
C ASP A 133 4.31 11.51 -10.19
N ASN A 134 3.29 12.07 -10.79
CA ASN A 134 3.16 13.50 -11.08
C ASN A 134 2.18 14.22 -10.14
N GLY A 135 1.95 13.67 -8.95
CA GLY A 135 1.12 14.28 -7.92
C GLY A 135 1.80 15.50 -7.24
N PRO A 136 1.25 15.96 -6.12
CA PRO A 136 1.80 17.11 -5.38
C PRO A 136 3.10 16.81 -4.63
N GLY A 137 3.50 15.52 -4.56
CA GLY A 137 4.61 15.07 -3.73
C GLY A 137 4.30 15.10 -2.24
N ILE A 138 5.32 14.83 -1.43
CA ILE A 138 5.24 14.80 0.03
C ILE A 138 6.34 15.70 0.61
N PRO A 139 6.04 16.57 1.59
CA PRO A 139 7.07 17.35 2.29
C PRO A 139 8.09 16.44 2.98
N LYS A 140 9.38 16.75 2.92
CA LYS A 140 10.45 15.94 3.51
C LYS A 140 10.23 15.60 4.99
N LYS A 141 9.67 16.52 5.77
CA LYS A 141 9.34 16.32 7.18
C LYS A 141 8.32 15.20 7.42
N GLU A 142 7.55 14.81 6.39
CA GLU A 142 6.52 13.80 6.46
C GLU A 142 7.01 12.40 6.05
N TYR A 143 8.21 12.26 5.49
CA TYR A 143 8.73 10.97 4.99
C TYR A 143 8.75 9.86 6.05
N GLN A 144 9.04 10.21 7.31
CA GLN A 144 9.02 9.25 8.43
C GLN A 144 7.61 8.96 8.95
N ASN A 145 6.67 9.83 8.66
CA ASN A 145 5.29 9.69 9.12
C ASN A 145 4.45 8.88 8.15
N VAL A 146 4.63 9.06 6.83
CA VAL A 146 3.80 8.41 5.81
C VAL A 146 3.95 6.89 5.76
N ILE A 147 4.99 6.33 6.37
CA ILE A 147 5.17 4.88 6.53
C ILE A 147 4.53 4.32 7.81
N LYS A 148 3.95 5.18 8.66
CA LYS A 148 3.24 4.73 9.85
C LYS A 148 1.83 4.28 9.47
N PRO A 149 1.33 3.19 10.06
CA PRO A 149 -0.05 2.75 9.82
C PRO A 149 -1.05 3.87 10.13
N PHE A 150 -2.09 3.98 9.29
CA PHE A 150 -3.19 4.94 9.43
C PHE A 150 -2.80 6.42 9.32
N TYR A 151 -1.54 6.73 9.00
CA TYR A 151 -1.11 8.11 8.83
C TYR A 151 -1.54 8.67 7.48
N ARG A 152 -2.13 9.88 7.50
CA ARG A 152 -2.52 10.67 6.30
C ARG A 152 -2.12 12.12 6.53
N ILE A 153 -1.49 12.73 5.52
CA ILE A 153 -1.05 14.14 5.57
C ILE A 153 -2.27 15.08 5.62
N ASP A 154 -3.28 14.82 4.80
CA ASP A 154 -4.50 15.60 4.73
C ASP A 154 -5.69 14.80 5.27
N LYS A 155 -6.13 15.15 6.49
CA LYS A 155 -7.39 14.63 7.06
C LYS A 155 -8.64 15.32 6.49
N SER A 156 -8.48 16.47 5.81
CA SER A 156 -9.57 17.35 5.43
C SER A 156 -10.02 17.27 3.96
N ARG A 157 -9.29 16.59 3.09
CA ARG A 157 -9.67 16.46 1.69
C ARG A 157 -10.62 15.30 1.49
N GLY A 158 -11.90 15.64 1.58
CA GLY A 158 -13.08 15.00 1.00
C GLY A 158 -13.16 13.47 1.06
N GLN A 159 -14.30 13.00 1.48
CA GLN A 159 -14.75 11.60 1.55
C GLN A 159 -14.54 10.75 0.28
N ASN A 160 -13.94 11.30 -0.79
CA ASN A 160 -13.77 10.66 -2.09
C ASN A 160 -12.36 10.11 -2.39
N LYS A 161 -11.36 10.25 -1.50
CA LYS A 161 -10.08 9.57 -1.66
C LYS A 161 -10.03 8.35 -0.77
N SER A 162 -10.44 7.22 -1.34
CA SER A 162 -10.46 5.90 -0.70
C SER A 162 -9.03 5.43 -0.38
N GLY A 163 -8.61 5.59 0.87
CA GLY A 163 -7.36 5.03 1.33
C GLY A 163 -7.26 5.13 2.85
N VAL A 164 -7.17 3.99 3.50
CA VAL A 164 -7.12 3.84 4.96
C VAL A 164 -5.80 4.34 5.57
N GLY A 165 -4.80 4.69 4.73
CA GLY A 165 -3.45 5.05 5.20
C GLY A 165 -2.59 3.84 5.55
N LEU A 166 -2.90 2.66 5.00
CA LEU A 166 -2.14 1.42 5.21
C LEU A 166 -1.20 1.09 4.05
N GLY A 167 -1.41 1.60 2.85
CA GLY A 167 -0.66 1.18 1.66
C GLY A 167 0.85 1.32 1.80
N LEU A 168 1.35 2.50 2.23
CA LEU A 168 2.79 2.73 2.40
C LEU A 168 3.38 1.98 3.60
N SER A 169 2.64 1.81 4.69
CA SER A 169 3.11 1.02 5.83
C SER A 169 3.22 -0.47 5.47
N ILE A 170 2.23 -1.03 4.80
CA ILE A 170 2.25 -2.40 4.28
C ILE A 170 3.42 -2.59 3.31
N THR A 171 3.63 -1.63 2.40
CA THR A 171 4.76 -1.65 1.46
C THR A 171 6.09 -1.67 2.21
N ASN A 172 6.26 -0.80 3.22
CA ASN A 172 7.47 -0.76 4.05
C ASN A 172 7.72 -2.10 4.77
N ASP A 173 6.70 -2.71 5.34
CA ASP A 173 6.81 -4.00 6.03
C ASP A 173 7.16 -5.14 5.07
N ILE A 174 6.54 -5.17 3.88
CA ILE A 174 6.89 -6.13 2.84
C ILE A 174 8.35 -5.99 2.44
N ILE A 175 8.81 -4.79 2.11
CA ILE A 175 10.18 -4.54 1.65
C ILE A 175 11.19 -4.88 2.74
N ARG A 176 10.94 -4.49 4.00
CA ARG A 176 11.79 -4.85 5.13
C ARG A 176 11.87 -6.36 5.34
N SER A 177 10.77 -7.07 5.19
CA SER A 177 10.74 -8.53 5.33
C SER A 177 11.47 -9.28 4.19
N HIS A 178 11.83 -8.58 3.12
CA HIS A 178 12.72 -9.04 2.05
C HIS A 178 14.16 -8.52 2.21
N GLY A 179 14.51 -7.97 3.38
CA GLY A 179 15.85 -7.41 3.64
C GLY A 179 16.11 -6.06 2.97
N GLY A 180 15.09 -5.44 2.40
CA GLY A 180 15.19 -4.18 1.68
C GLY A 180 14.86 -2.95 2.51
N ASN A 181 14.88 -1.81 1.85
CA ASN A 181 14.54 -0.51 2.43
C ASN A 181 13.72 0.34 1.45
N ILE A 182 12.88 1.22 2.01
CA ILE A 182 12.10 2.22 1.26
C ILE A 182 12.56 3.63 1.62
N SER A 183 12.64 4.50 0.63
CA SER A 183 12.93 5.93 0.81
C SER A 183 12.11 6.77 -0.17
N PHE A 184 12.04 8.07 0.12
CA PHE A 184 11.21 9.01 -0.62
C PHE A 184 12.05 10.17 -1.13
N GLU A 185 11.76 10.60 -2.35
CA GLU A 185 12.41 11.73 -3.01
C GLU A 185 11.37 12.49 -3.84
N LYS A 186 11.76 13.64 -4.37
CA LYS A 186 10.95 14.33 -5.39
C LYS A 186 11.14 13.64 -6.73
N SER A 187 10.04 13.32 -7.43
CA SER A 187 10.11 12.72 -8.77
C SER A 187 10.56 13.72 -9.83
N SER A 188 11.03 13.20 -10.97
CA SER A 188 11.32 14.00 -12.16
C SER A 188 10.08 14.69 -12.73
N MET A 189 8.89 14.19 -12.43
CA MET A 189 7.58 14.75 -12.80
C MET A 189 7.01 15.72 -11.75
N ASN A 190 7.83 16.20 -10.81
CA ASN A 190 7.48 17.07 -9.68
C ASN A 190 6.60 16.47 -8.58
N GLY A 191 6.23 15.19 -8.66
CA GLY A 191 5.48 14.47 -7.65
C GLY A 191 6.37 13.74 -6.64
N LEU A 192 5.92 12.57 -6.20
CA LEU A 192 6.64 11.68 -5.29
C LEU A 192 7.43 10.64 -6.07
N ARG A 193 8.67 10.42 -5.67
CA ARG A 193 9.45 9.22 -5.99
C ARG A 193 9.51 8.32 -4.78
N VAL A 194 9.04 7.10 -4.93
CA VAL A 194 9.27 6.03 -3.96
C VAL A 194 10.39 5.15 -4.48
N LYS A 195 11.49 5.06 -3.73
CA LYS A 195 12.66 4.23 -4.04
C LYS A 195 12.67 3.02 -3.12
N ILE A 196 12.67 1.85 -3.71
CA ILE A 196 12.85 0.56 -3.05
C ILE A 196 14.29 0.09 -3.33
N SER A 197 14.97 -0.39 -2.30
CA SER A 197 16.26 -1.08 -2.42
C SER A 197 16.11 -2.50 -1.91
N LEU A 198 16.40 -3.49 -2.73
CA LEU A 198 16.40 -4.91 -2.37
C LEU A 198 17.82 -5.48 -2.51
N PRO A 199 18.29 -6.37 -1.62
CA PRO A 199 19.52 -7.11 -1.82
C PRO A 199 19.40 -8.06 -3.03
N LEU A 200 20.51 -8.29 -3.72
CA LEU A 200 20.66 -9.25 -4.83
C LEU A 200 21.41 -10.49 -4.38
#